data_b9292e62cbfcb63b3028f2e5600b16ce
#
_entry.id   b9292e62cbfcb63b3028f2e5600b16ce
#
_cell.length_a   1.000
_cell.length_b   1.000
_cell.length_c   1.000
_cell.angle_alpha   90.00
_cell.angle_beta   90.00
_cell.angle_gamma   90.00
#
_symmetry.space_group_name_H-M   'P 1'
#
loop_
_entity.id
_entity.type
_entity.pdbx_description
1 polymer ?
#
loop_
_entity_poly.entity_id
_entity_poly.type
_entity_poly.pdbx_seq_one_letter_code
_entity_poly.pdbx_strand_id
1 'polypeptide(L)'
;MYSKNWQQYLSTLKTDFTKLAKLEFLQPNGSVAFALDNQVTNKRSKAFIQDGDITVNLQNGSRRQVNIALANLDGAYDYALNKIWFGQQIRLSEGLILPDGTDFYIPQGVFLVENPEEAFEPGLRQASYQLTDKWAAIDGTLGGNLEGAYGVNAGTNIFAAIASLLRLNRFDMSGTAGAPIDAVAPLFTSYYNDKTQTLTDGSSVSLITAPYDYLSSETGNIGEVILGLAEMLAAWVGYNPTGRLEVDPSQDDILDTSKPVLWDFSMGKQLMGIRYASKPAEVYNDVIVVGATNNESLTARGRAQNRDISSDTCISRIGLKTKRLSMKDYYSDEMCQAYAEWQLKRYAVLGKTVTLTTTQMFHIVENQIITIRREDKPGAPVERHLVQGFTRPIGQTGTMTINAVSVNDFPIATAVLDDGIASDKYIVSGNTLYIPASVGASVSNGTLTIPGSVENGILTLTNP
;
A
#
# COMPACT_ATOMS: atom_id res chain seq x y z
N MET A 1 18.72 -14.00 -10.63
CA MET A 1 19.77 -13.31 -11.43
C MET A 1 19.05 -12.39 -12.39
N TYR A 2 19.27 -11.07 -12.30
CA TYR A 2 18.61 -10.10 -13.19
C TYR A 2 19.04 -10.31 -14.64
N SER A 3 18.13 -10.06 -15.60
CA SER A 3 18.45 -10.14 -17.03
C SER A 3 19.58 -9.15 -17.41
N LYS A 4 20.28 -9.42 -18.52
CA LYS A 4 21.31 -8.52 -19.03
C LYS A 4 20.79 -7.09 -19.23
N ASN A 5 19.60 -6.95 -19.77
CA ASN A 5 18.96 -5.64 -20.01
C ASN A 5 18.66 -4.90 -18.69
N TRP A 6 18.27 -5.62 -17.65
CA TRP A 6 18.06 -5.01 -16.34
C TRP A 6 19.34 -4.47 -15.72
N GLN A 7 20.45 -5.20 -15.84
CA GLN A 7 21.75 -4.73 -15.37
C GLN A 7 22.23 -3.50 -16.15
N GLN A 8 22.04 -3.50 -17.47
CA GLN A 8 22.33 -2.33 -18.32
C GLN A 8 21.46 -1.14 -17.92
N TYR A 9 20.15 -1.34 -17.70
CA TYR A 9 19.25 -0.31 -17.22
C TYR A 9 19.76 0.31 -15.91
N LEU A 10 20.05 -0.48 -14.89
CA LEU A 10 20.56 0.01 -13.60
C LEU A 10 21.89 0.78 -13.73
N SER A 11 22.77 0.35 -14.62
CA SER A 11 24.02 1.08 -14.88
C SER A 11 23.80 2.39 -15.60
N THR A 12 22.86 2.41 -16.56
CA THR A 12 22.54 3.60 -17.37
C THR A 12 21.89 4.70 -16.53
N LEU A 13 21.10 4.35 -15.50
CA LEU A 13 20.55 5.32 -14.55
C LEU A 13 21.61 6.19 -13.84
N LYS A 14 22.87 5.77 -13.83
CA LYS A 14 24.00 6.51 -13.22
C LYS A 14 24.66 7.50 -14.17
N THR A 15 24.22 7.56 -15.41
CA THR A 15 24.73 8.41 -16.47
C THR A 15 23.61 9.23 -17.09
N ASP A 16 23.91 10.10 -18.04
CA ASP A 16 22.90 10.75 -18.85
C ASP A 16 22.25 9.72 -19.78
N PHE A 17 20.93 9.75 -19.91
CA PHE A 17 20.17 8.82 -20.72
C PHE A 17 19.04 9.49 -21.49
N THR A 18 18.67 8.89 -22.60
CA THR A 18 17.48 9.28 -23.36
C THR A 18 16.25 8.58 -22.77
N LYS A 19 15.29 9.39 -22.32
CA LYS A 19 14.05 8.93 -21.74
C LYS A 19 13.07 8.46 -22.80
N LEU A 20 12.41 7.35 -22.52
CA LEU A 20 11.33 6.76 -23.31
C LEU A 20 10.02 6.82 -22.54
N ALA A 21 8.94 7.18 -23.23
CA ALA A 21 7.58 7.04 -22.74
C ALA A 21 6.69 6.56 -23.90
N LYS A 22 5.81 5.61 -23.61
CA LYS A 22 4.90 5.00 -24.57
C LYS A 22 3.52 4.78 -23.97
N LEU A 23 2.49 5.22 -24.68
CA LEU A 23 1.10 4.91 -24.42
C LEU A 23 0.63 3.87 -25.43
N GLU A 24 0.16 2.74 -24.97
CA GLU A 24 -0.45 1.69 -25.76
C GLU A 24 -1.95 1.65 -25.51
N PHE A 25 -2.73 1.96 -26.53
CA PHE A 25 -4.18 1.91 -26.50
C PHE A 25 -4.62 0.48 -26.78
N LEU A 26 -5.33 -0.13 -25.83
CA LEU A 26 -5.63 -1.55 -25.86
C LEU A 26 -7.00 -1.83 -26.48
N GLN A 27 -7.09 -2.93 -27.23
CA GLN A 27 -8.35 -3.54 -27.62
C GLN A 27 -9.02 -4.23 -26.42
N PRO A 28 -10.32 -4.52 -26.46
CA PRO A 28 -11.00 -5.24 -25.37
C PRO A 28 -10.36 -6.59 -25.01
N ASN A 29 -9.71 -7.24 -25.97
CA ASN A 29 -8.97 -8.49 -25.73
C ASN A 29 -7.55 -8.29 -25.17
N GLY A 30 -7.16 -7.04 -24.83
CA GLY A 30 -5.85 -6.70 -24.28
C GLY A 30 -4.72 -6.56 -25.32
N SER A 31 -4.98 -6.80 -26.61
CA SER A 31 -4.01 -6.53 -27.67
C SER A 31 -3.85 -5.03 -27.92
N VAL A 32 -2.71 -4.60 -28.42
CA VAL A 32 -2.45 -3.20 -28.74
C VAL A 32 -3.15 -2.82 -30.04
N ALA A 33 -4.03 -1.81 -29.99
CA ALA A 33 -4.66 -1.22 -31.17
C ALA A 33 -3.68 -0.27 -31.90
N PHE A 34 -3.06 0.61 -31.15
CA PHE A 34 -2.02 1.53 -31.60
C PHE A 34 -1.20 2.05 -30.40
N ALA A 35 -0.06 2.65 -30.69
CA ALA A 35 0.80 3.23 -29.66
C ALA A 35 1.26 4.63 -30.04
N LEU A 36 1.44 5.48 -29.03
CA LEU A 36 2.01 6.81 -29.11
C LEU A 36 3.23 6.90 -28.22
N ASP A 37 4.26 7.61 -28.65
CA ASP A 37 5.52 7.74 -27.93
C ASP A 37 5.99 9.20 -27.84
N ASN A 38 7.04 9.44 -27.05
CA ASN A 38 7.68 10.73 -26.88
C ASN A 38 8.87 10.92 -27.84
N GLN A 39 9.08 10.04 -28.85
CA GLN A 39 10.25 10.11 -29.71
C GLN A 39 10.02 10.99 -30.93
N VAL A 40 11.02 11.78 -31.28
CA VAL A 40 11.10 12.50 -32.55
C VAL A 40 11.84 11.63 -33.55
N THR A 41 11.31 11.48 -34.74
CA THR A 41 11.90 10.68 -35.82
C THR A 41 12.14 11.54 -37.06
N ASN A 42 12.95 11.04 -38.00
CA ASN A 42 13.16 11.72 -39.30
C ASN A 42 11.87 11.93 -40.10
N LYS A 43 10.82 11.17 -39.82
CA LYS A 43 9.49 11.28 -40.43
C LYS A 43 8.51 12.10 -39.62
N ARG A 44 8.84 12.45 -38.38
CA ARG A 44 7.98 13.13 -37.42
C ARG A 44 8.79 14.13 -36.61
N SER A 45 8.58 15.41 -36.90
CA SER A 45 9.30 16.53 -36.27
C SER A 45 8.89 16.81 -34.83
N LYS A 46 7.75 16.25 -34.35
CA LYS A 46 7.27 16.41 -32.98
C LYS A 46 6.90 15.07 -32.39
N ALA A 47 7.17 14.90 -31.10
CA ALA A 47 6.69 13.76 -30.34
C ALA A 47 5.15 13.79 -30.23
N PHE A 48 4.50 12.62 -30.09
CA PHE A 48 3.06 12.58 -29.79
C PHE A 48 2.79 12.97 -28.35
N ILE A 49 3.55 12.42 -27.39
CA ILE A 49 3.47 12.81 -25.99
C ILE A 49 4.23 14.13 -25.84
N GLN A 50 3.51 15.19 -25.50
CA GLN A 50 4.05 16.55 -25.36
C GLN A 50 4.45 16.86 -23.92
N ASP A 51 3.58 16.52 -22.98
CA ASP A 51 3.71 16.79 -21.55
C ASP A 51 2.94 15.76 -20.73
N GLY A 52 3.22 15.68 -19.46
CA GLY A 52 2.48 14.87 -18.52
C GLY A 52 3.24 14.56 -17.25
N ASP A 53 2.50 14.03 -16.30
CA ASP A 53 3.03 13.52 -15.05
C ASP A 53 2.30 12.26 -14.61
N ILE A 54 3.00 11.43 -13.86
CA ILE A 54 2.42 10.31 -13.13
C ILE A 54 2.57 10.54 -11.65
N THR A 55 1.47 10.37 -10.91
CA THR A 55 1.44 10.36 -9.44
C THR A 55 0.97 9.00 -8.96
N VAL A 56 1.72 8.44 -8.02
CA VAL A 56 1.42 7.15 -7.38
C VAL A 56 1.40 7.34 -5.87
N ASN A 57 0.38 6.81 -5.21
CA ASN A 57 0.22 6.83 -3.76
C ASN A 57 -0.15 5.45 -3.23
N LEU A 58 0.52 4.98 -2.20
CA LEU A 58 0.17 3.74 -1.50
C LEU A 58 -1.09 3.98 -0.67
N GLN A 59 -2.20 3.50 -1.16
CA GLN A 59 -3.49 3.51 -0.49
C GLN A 59 -4.35 2.35 -0.99
N ASN A 60 -5.39 2.04 -0.27
CA ASN A 60 -6.41 1.13 -0.76
C ASN A 60 -7.24 1.81 -1.85
N GLY A 61 -7.54 1.06 -2.90
CA GLY A 61 -8.30 1.59 -4.04
C GLY A 61 -7.42 2.16 -5.14
N SER A 62 -7.80 3.33 -5.67
CA SER A 62 -7.05 4.00 -6.74
C SER A 62 -5.71 4.49 -6.22
N ARG A 63 -4.65 4.05 -6.87
CA ARG A 63 -3.26 4.36 -6.49
C ARG A 63 -2.53 5.22 -7.50
N ARG A 64 -2.96 5.20 -8.77
CA ARG A 64 -2.20 5.75 -9.89
C ARG A 64 -3.04 6.72 -10.68
N GLN A 65 -2.51 7.90 -10.89
CA GLN A 65 -3.09 8.92 -11.74
C GLN A 65 -2.05 9.44 -12.72
N VAL A 66 -2.50 9.77 -13.92
CA VAL A 66 -1.65 10.29 -15.00
C VAL A 66 -2.37 11.48 -15.63
N ASN A 67 -1.68 12.60 -15.73
CA ASN A 67 -2.07 13.68 -16.61
C ASN A 67 -1.18 13.63 -17.84
N ILE A 68 -1.75 13.69 -19.03
CA ILE A 68 -0.98 13.59 -20.26
C ILE A 68 -1.55 14.47 -21.35
N ALA A 69 -0.66 15.11 -22.07
CA ALA A 69 -0.97 15.99 -23.19
C ALA A 69 -0.39 15.41 -24.49
N LEU A 70 -1.26 15.22 -25.48
CA LEU A 70 -0.93 14.64 -26.79
C LEU A 70 -1.01 15.70 -27.88
N ALA A 71 -0.08 15.67 -28.81
CA ALA A 71 -0.21 16.42 -30.05
C ALA A 71 -1.37 15.85 -30.89
N ASN A 72 -2.37 16.68 -31.19
CA ASN A 72 -3.62 16.25 -31.84
C ASN A 72 -3.90 17.10 -33.08
N LEU A 73 -2.97 17.11 -34.03
CA LEU A 73 -2.98 18.05 -35.16
C LEU A 73 -4.19 17.87 -36.10
N ASP A 74 -4.71 16.68 -36.20
CA ASP A 74 -5.81 16.30 -37.12
C ASP A 74 -7.08 15.85 -36.41
N GLY A 75 -7.17 16.00 -35.08
CA GLY A 75 -8.28 15.50 -34.28
C GLY A 75 -8.31 13.97 -34.15
N ALA A 76 -7.23 13.28 -34.56
CA ALA A 76 -7.20 11.82 -34.54
C ALA A 76 -7.28 11.20 -33.14
N TYR A 77 -6.99 11.99 -32.12
CA TYR A 77 -6.99 11.59 -30.71
C TYR A 77 -8.11 12.26 -29.91
N ASP A 78 -9.13 12.78 -30.57
CA ASP A 78 -10.34 13.24 -29.90
C ASP A 78 -11.05 12.08 -29.23
N TYR A 79 -11.46 12.29 -27.98
CA TYR A 79 -12.09 11.24 -27.18
C TYR A 79 -13.46 10.88 -27.72
N ALA A 80 -13.78 9.59 -27.79
CA ALA A 80 -15.03 9.02 -28.25
C ALA A 80 -15.45 9.37 -29.69
N LEU A 81 -14.60 10.06 -30.46
CA LEU A 81 -14.88 10.41 -31.86
C LEU A 81 -14.15 9.54 -32.87
N ASN A 82 -12.88 9.28 -32.67
CA ASN A 82 -12.05 8.64 -33.69
C ASN A 82 -11.42 7.33 -33.20
N LYS A 83 -10.14 7.38 -32.80
CA LYS A 83 -9.36 6.19 -32.43
C LYS A 83 -9.51 5.81 -30.96
N ILE A 84 -9.94 6.76 -30.13
CA ILE A 84 -10.07 6.57 -28.70
C ILE A 84 -11.54 6.41 -28.36
N TRP A 85 -11.97 5.18 -28.05
CA TRP A 85 -13.36 4.89 -27.70
C TRP A 85 -13.60 4.97 -26.20
N PHE A 86 -14.83 5.05 -25.83
CA PHE A 86 -15.27 5.12 -24.44
C PHE A 86 -14.86 3.87 -23.65
N GLY A 87 -14.21 4.06 -22.49
CA GLY A 87 -13.76 2.95 -21.64
C GLY A 87 -12.53 2.19 -22.13
N GLN A 88 -11.83 2.72 -23.14
CA GLN A 88 -10.60 2.09 -23.63
C GLN A 88 -9.51 2.10 -22.56
N GLN A 89 -8.87 0.94 -22.38
CA GLN A 89 -7.72 0.81 -21.52
C GLN A 89 -6.45 1.33 -22.20
N ILE A 90 -5.65 2.07 -21.45
CA ILE A 90 -4.39 2.69 -21.92
C ILE A 90 -3.26 2.21 -21.03
N ARG A 91 -2.28 1.50 -21.61
CA ARG A 91 -1.08 1.09 -20.88
C ARG A 91 0.00 2.15 -21.02
N LEU A 92 0.50 2.68 -19.91
CA LEU A 92 1.68 3.52 -19.86
C LEU A 92 2.91 2.68 -19.56
N SER A 93 3.96 2.86 -20.36
CA SER A 93 5.29 2.32 -20.10
C SER A 93 6.33 3.43 -20.22
N GLU A 94 7.27 3.47 -19.31
CA GLU A 94 8.39 4.41 -19.34
C GLU A 94 9.72 3.68 -19.25
N GLY A 95 10.78 4.31 -19.69
CA GLY A 95 12.07 3.66 -19.73
C GLY A 95 13.17 4.52 -20.31
N LEU A 96 14.19 3.88 -20.83
CA LEU A 96 15.36 4.53 -21.40
C LEU A 96 15.96 3.69 -22.54
N ILE A 97 16.76 4.35 -23.35
CA ILE A 97 17.58 3.69 -24.36
C ILE A 97 18.82 3.13 -23.66
N LEU A 98 19.04 1.82 -23.79
CA LEU A 98 20.21 1.14 -23.26
C LEU A 98 21.48 1.50 -24.05
N PRO A 99 22.69 1.27 -23.48
CA PRO A 99 23.96 1.57 -24.15
C PRO A 99 24.16 0.87 -25.51
N ASP A 100 23.47 -0.25 -25.72
CA ASP A 100 23.51 -0.99 -27.00
C ASP A 100 22.46 -0.48 -28.02
N GLY A 101 21.75 0.62 -27.71
CA GLY A 101 20.72 1.21 -28.54
C GLY A 101 19.34 0.55 -28.43
N THR A 102 19.18 -0.41 -27.53
CA THR A 102 17.89 -1.10 -27.32
C THR A 102 16.95 -0.25 -26.45
N ASP A 103 15.71 -0.13 -26.86
CA ASP A 103 14.65 0.46 -26.05
C ASP A 103 14.29 -0.48 -24.89
N PHE A 104 14.33 0.03 -23.67
CA PHE A 104 13.95 -0.72 -22.48
C PHE A 104 12.81 -0.02 -21.75
N TYR A 105 11.65 -0.67 -21.71
CA TYR A 105 10.42 -0.16 -21.10
C TYR A 105 10.06 -0.93 -19.84
N ILE A 106 9.54 -0.20 -18.86
CA ILE A 106 8.98 -0.72 -17.60
C ILE A 106 7.53 -0.26 -17.51
N PRO A 107 6.57 -1.17 -17.32
CA PRO A 107 5.15 -0.81 -17.16
C PRO A 107 4.96 0.12 -15.96
N GLN A 108 4.07 1.10 -16.10
CA GLN A 108 3.72 2.06 -15.06
C GLN A 108 2.27 1.96 -14.61
N GLY A 109 1.43 1.33 -15.40
CA GLY A 109 0.02 1.12 -15.10
C GLY A 109 -0.81 0.85 -16.35
N VAL A 110 -2.05 0.42 -16.12
CA VAL A 110 -3.12 0.40 -17.11
C VAL A 110 -4.23 1.30 -16.59
N PHE A 111 -4.64 2.24 -17.41
CA PHE A 111 -5.46 3.37 -17.05
C PHE A 111 -6.74 3.44 -17.88
N LEU A 112 -7.71 4.18 -17.36
CA LEU A 112 -8.94 4.59 -18.04
C LEU A 112 -8.95 6.12 -18.13
N VAL A 113 -9.60 6.64 -19.16
CA VAL A 113 -9.80 8.10 -19.29
C VAL A 113 -10.90 8.52 -18.34
N GLU A 114 -10.58 9.44 -17.43
CA GLU A 114 -11.52 10.01 -16.49
C GLU A 114 -12.04 11.37 -16.99
N ASN A 115 -11.13 12.29 -17.29
CA ASN A 115 -11.44 13.62 -17.79
C ASN A 115 -10.67 13.92 -19.09
N PRO A 116 -11.33 13.82 -20.26
CA PRO A 116 -10.74 14.26 -21.52
C PRO A 116 -10.94 15.76 -21.72
N GLU A 117 -9.93 16.42 -22.25
CA GLU A 117 -9.97 17.81 -22.64
C GLU A 117 -9.32 18.00 -24.01
N GLU A 118 -9.93 18.79 -24.88
CA GLU A 118 -9.43 19.09 -26.20
C GLU A 118 -9.23 20.61 -26.34
N ALA A 119 -8.00 21.00 -26.69
CA ALA A 119 -7.67 22.40 -26.92
C ALA A 119 -7.38 22.65 -28.40
N PHE A 120 -8.07 23.62 -28.96
CA PHE A 120 -7.88 24.11 -30.32
C PHE A 120 -7.71 25.61 -30.30
N GLU A 121 -6.46 26.05 -30.39
CA GLU A 121 -6.09 27.46 -30.47
C GLU A 121 -5.10 27.68 -31.63
N PRO A 122 -4.94 28.93 -32.14
CA PRO A 122 -3.94 29.21 -33.13
C PRO A 122 -2.54 28.79 -32.67
N GLY A 123 -1.98 27.75 -33.32
CA GLY A 123 -0.67 27.18 -32.97
C GLY A 123 -0.68 26.08 -31.90
N LEU A 124 -1.82 25.80 -31.26
CA LEU A 124 -1.97 24.70 -30.31
C LEU A 124 -3.12 23.78 -30.74
N ARG A 125 -2.81 22.52 -30.98
CA ARG A 125 -3.79 21.43 -31.13
C ARG A 125 -3.38 20.27 -30.24
N GLN A 126 -4.11 20.10 -29.19
CA GLN A 126 -3.75 19.21 -28.09
C GLN A 126 -4.98 18.47 -27.61
N ALA A 127 -4.80 17.20 -27.29
CA ALA A 127 -5.74 16.43 -26.48
C ALA A 127 -5.07 16.11 -25.14
N SER A 128 -5.71 16.50 -24.07
CA SER A 128 -5.23 16.28 -22.71
C SER A 128 -6.13 15.27 -22.01
N TYR A 129 -5.54 14.31 -21.34
CA TYR A 129 -6.26 13.28 -20.62
C TYR A 129 -5.80 13.21 -19.18
N GLN A 130 -6.75 13.28 -18.27
CA GLN A 130 -6.58 12.78 -16.93
C GLN A 130 -6.95 11.30 -16.93
N LEU A 131 -5.99 10.46 -16.57
CA LEU A 131 -6.14 9.01 -16.54
C LEU A 131 -6.07 8.54 -15.10
N THR A 132 -6.94 7.61 -14.75
CA THR A 132 -6.96 6.94 -13.46
C THR A 132 -6.75 5.44 -13.67
N ASP A 133 -6.26 4.72 -12.67
CA ASP A 133 -6.11 3.28 -12.79
C ASP A 133 -7.46 2.56 -12.89
N LYS A 134 -7.44 1.26 -13.12
CA LYS A 134 -8.65 0.46 -13.34
C LYS A 134 -9.60 0.43 -12.15
N TRP A 135 -9.20 0.93 -10.98
CA TRP A 135 -10.06 1.03 -9.82
C TRP A 135 -11.32 1.87 -10.10
N ALA A 136 -11.19 2.92 -10.89
CA ALA A 136 -12.32 3.77 -11.29
C ALA A 136 -13.45 3.02 -12.00
N ALA A 137 -13.17 1.86 -12.60
CA ALA A 137 -14.20 1.04 -13.23
C ALA A 137 -15.02 0.19 -12.23
N ILE A 138 -14.62 0.14 -10.96
CA ILE A 138 -15.26 -0.69 -9.94
C ILE A 138 -15.71 0.09 -8.70
N ASP A 139 -15.31 1.36 -8.56
CA ASP A 139 -15.62 2.20 -7.38
C ASP A 139 -16.80 3.16 -7.57
N GLY A 140 -17.49 3.06 -8.69
CA GLY A 140 -18.62 3.94 -9.03
C GLY A 140 -18.22 5.16 -9.87
N THR A 141 -16.93 5.48 -10.01
CA THR A 141 -16.50 6.66 -10.80
C THR A 141 -16.80 6.49 -12.29
N LEU A 142 -16.35 5.38 -12.89
CA LEU A 142 -16.62 5.05 -14.29
C LEU A 142 -17.49 3.80 -14.46
N GLY A 143 -17.89 3.17 -13.36
CA GLY A 143 -18.71 1.96 -13.35
C GLY A 143 -18.57 1.17 -12.04
N GLY A 144 -19.10 -0.06 -12.01
CA GLY A 144 -18.97 -0.95 -10.86
C GLY A 144 -20.06 -0.79 -9.80
N ASN A 145 -21.09 0.02 -10.04
CA ASN A 145 -22.24 0.09 -9.13
C ASN A 145 -22.97 -1.25 -9.10
N LEU A 146 -23.36 -1.67 -7.91
CA LEU A 146 -24.13 -2.89 -7.69
C LEU A 146 -25.63 -2.60 -7.87
N GLU A 147 -26.39 -3.59 -8.31
CA GLU A 147 -27.86 -3.49 -8.44
C GLU A 147 -28.59 -3.60 -7.10
N GLY A 148 -27.87 -3.97 -6.05
CA GLY A 148 -28.37 -4.14 -4.68
C GLY A 148 -27.25 -4.56 -3.76
N ALA A 149 -27.58 -4.86 -2.49
CA ALA A 149 -26.60 -5.30 -1.52
C ALA A 149 -25.94 -6.61 -1.94
N TYR A 150 -24.62 -6.69 -1.81
CA TYR A 150 -23.84 -7.91 -2.07
C TYR A 150 -23.40 -8.55 -0.76
N GLY A 151 -23.74 -9.83 -0.60
CA GLY A 151 -23.42 -10.59 0.59
C GLY A 151 -22.29 -11.59 0.36
N VAL A 152 -21.41 -11.72 1.34
CA VAL A 152 -20.39 -12.79 1.43
C VAL A 152 -20.57 -13.47 2.77
N ASN A 153 -20.91 -14.76 2.74
CA ASN A 153 -21.15 -15.53 3.98
C ASN A 153 -19.84 -15.89 4.67
N ALA A 154 -19.87 -16.02 5.99
CA ALA A 154 -18.80 -16.61 6.76
C ALA A 154 -18.39 -17.98 6.17
N GLY A 155 -17.09 -18.27 6.19
CA GLY A 155 -16.55 -19.48 5.56
C GLY A 155 -16.26 -19.37 4.06
N THR A 156 -16.64 -18.28 3.39
CA THR A 156 -16.35 -18.06 1.97
C THR A 156 -14.87 -17.72 1.79
N ASN A 157 -14.25 -18.29 0.77
CA ASN A 157 -12.88 -17.89 0.38
C ASN A 157 -12.88 -16.47 -0.19
N ILE A 158 -12.22 -15.54 0.51
CA ILE A 158 -12.18 -14.11 0.20
C ILE A 158 -11.60 -13.86 -1.20
N PHE A 159 -10.56 -14.59 -1.59
CA PHE A 159 -9.93 -14.40 -2.91
C PHE A 159 -10.84 -14.86 -4.05
N ALA A 160 -11.62 -15.93 -3.83
CA ALA A 160 -12.62 -16.39 -4.77
C ALA A 160 -13.78 -15.38 -4.89
N ALA A 161 -14.18 -14.78 -3.77
CA ALA A 161 -15.20 -13.73 -3.75
C ALA A 161 -14.73 -12.48 -4.52
N ILE A 162 -13.50 -12.00 -4.28
CA ILE A 162 -12.92 -10.88 -5.04
C ILE A 162 -12.86 -11.20 -6.54
N ALA A 163 -12.39 -12.38 -6.92
CA ALA A 163 -12.34 -12.79 -8.32
C ALA A 163 -13.74 -12.84 -8.96
N SER A 164 -14.77 -13.25 -8.20
CA SER A 164 -16.15 -13.27 -8.68
C SER A 164 -16.71 -11.87 -8.86
N LEU A 165 -16.42 -10.94 -7.94
CA LEU A 165 -16.81 -9.54 -8.02
C LEU A 165 -16.23 -8.85 -9.25
N LEU A 166 -14.96 -9.08 -9.56
CA LEU A 166 -14.33 -8.52 -10.76
C LEU A 166 -14.99 -9.01 -12.05
N ARG A 167 -15.54 -10.23 -12.06
CA ARG A 167 -16.30 -10.76 -13.20
C ARG A 167 -17.70 -10.16 -13.32
N LEU A 168 -18.29 -9.66 -12.23
CA LEU A 168 -19.57 -8.94 -12.28
C LEU A 168 -19.45 -7.62 -13.00
N ASN A 169 -18.26 -7.04 -13.04
CA ASN A 169 -18.02 -5.83 -13.81
C ASN A 169 -18.07 -6.15 -15.29
N ARG A 170 -19.13 -5.88 -15.87
CA ARG A 170 -19.81 -6.13 -17.07
C ARG A 170 -19.19 -5.82 -18.37
N PHE A 171 -17.87 -5.85 -18.54
CA PHE A 171 -17.24 -5.89 -19.85
C PHE A 171 -17.50 -7.21 -20.61
N ASP A 172 -18.00 -8.21 -19.92
CA ASP A 172 -18.32 -9.53 -20.49
C ASP A 172 -19.81 -9.92 -20.38
N MET A 173 -20.69 -8.95 -20.51
CA MET A 173 -22.13 -9.25 -20.46
C MET A 173 -22.64 -10.12 -21.58
N SER A 174 -22.02 -10.05 -22.73
CA SER A 174 -22.44 -10.80 -23.91
C SER A 174 -21.87 -12.21 -23.96
N GLY A 175 -20.99 -12.59 -23.03
CA GLY A 175 -20.28 -13.86 -23.06
C GLY A 175 -19.27 -14.00 -24.19
N THR A 176 -19.09 -12.97 -25.01
CA THR A 176 -18.20 -13.04 -26.19
C THR A 176 -17.49 -11.74 -26.50
N ALA A 177 -17.92 -10.62 -26.00
CA ALA A 177 -17.52 -9.32 -26.56
C ALA A 177 -16.57 -8.52 -25.73
N GLY A 178 -16.28 -8.87 -24.51
CA GLY A 178 -15.40 -8.10 -23.66
C GLY A 178 -14.70 -8.96 -22.63
N ALA A 179 -13.45 -8.67 -22.39
CA ALA A 179 -12.79 -9.18 -21.22
C ALA A 179 -13.31 -8.42 -19.99
N PRO A 180 -13.50 -9.07 -18.83
CA PRO A 180 -13.71 -8.38 -17.58
C PRO A 180 -12.60 -7.37 -17.34
N ILE A 181 -12.85 -6.34 -16.50
CA ILE A 181 -11.88 -5.29 -16.20
C ILE A 181 -10.52 -5.86 -15.75
N ASP A 182 -10.55 -7.02 -15.13
CA ASP A 182 -9.37 -7.81 -14.86
C ASP A 182 -9.57 -9.24 -15.35
N ALA A 183 -9.12 -9.50 -16.59
CA ALA A 183 -9.20 -10.83 -17.21
C ALA A 183 -8.30 -11.87 -16.53
N VAL A 184 -7.36 -11.42 -15.71
CA VAL A 184 -6.43 -12.28 -14.97
C VAL A 184 -6.84 -12.28 -13.51
N ALA A 185 -6.87 -13.44 -12.89
CA ALA A 185 -7.15 -13.56 -11.45
C ALA A 185 -6.25 -12.61 -10.64
N PRO A 186 -6.78 -12.02 -9.55
CA PRO A 186 -6.01 -11.16 -8.67
C PRO A 186 -4.70 -11.81 -8.23
N LEU A 187 -3.68 -10.99 -7.99
CA LEU A 187 -2.40 -11.45 -7.44
C LEU A 187 -2.51 -11.48 -5.92
N PHE A 188 -2.21 -12.63 -5.35
CA PHE A 188 -2.12 -12.82 -3.91
C PHE A 188 -0.71 -13.17 -3.52
N THR A 189 -0.26 -12.66 -2.40
CA THR A 189 1.02 -13.08 -1.84
C THR A 189 0.89 -14.45 -1.17
N SER A 190 1.95 -15.21 -1.16
CA SER A 190 2.03 -16.50 -0.44
C SER A 190 1.89 -16.35 1.08
N TYR A 191 1.95 -15.12 1.58
CA TYR A 191 1.77 -14.79 2.99
C TYR A 191 0.50 -15.40 3.62
N TYR A 192 -0.58 -15.49 2.84
CA TYR A 192 -1.87 -15.94 3.35
C TYR A 192 -2.04 -17.48 3.37
N ASN A 193 -1.16 -18.25 2.68
CA ASN A 193 -1.44 -19.64 2.37
C ASN A 193 -1.58 -20.55 3.60
N ASP A 194 -0.72 -20.36 4.60
CA ASP A 194 -0.63 -21.27 5.76
C ASP A 194 -1.06 -20.61 7.08
N LYS A 195 -1.70 -19.43 7.00
CA LYS A 195 -2.13 -18.71 8.20
C LYS A 195 -3.58 -19.01 8.56
N THR A 196 -3.83 -19.03 9.86
CA THR A 196 -5.15 -19.23 10.43
C THR A 196 -5.53 -18.05 11.31
N GLN A 197 -6.84 -17.87 11.50
CA GLN A 197 -7.43 -16.94 12.44
C GLN A 197 -8.42 -17.68 13.33
N THR A 198 -8.58 -17.20 14.56
CA THR A 198 -9.53 -17.77 15.52
C THR A 198 -10.82 -16.98 15.44
N LEU A 199 -11.95 -17.70 15.29
CA LEU A 199 -13.29 -17.11 15.31
C LEU A 199 -13.81 -16.92 16.73
N THR A 200 -14.92 -16.21 16.86
CA THR A 200 -15.59 -15.92 18.16
C THR A 200 -16.02 -17.17 18.93
N ASP A 201 -16.28 -18.29 18.23
CA ASP A 201 -16.63 -19.59 18.82
C ASP A 201 -15.40 -20.42 19.23
N GLY A 202 -14.19 -19.85 19.09
CA GLY A 202 -12.93 -20.53 19.39
C GLY A 202 -12.45 -21.47 18.28
N SER A 203 -13.19 -21.62 17.18
CA SER A 203 -12.74 -22.41 16.03
C SER A 203 -11.62 -21.69 15.28
N SER A 204 -10.71 -22.47 14.65
CA SER A 204 -9.65 -21.94 13.82
C SER A 204 -9.97 -22.15 12.35
N VAL A 205 -9.97 -21.08 11.57
CA VAL A 205 -10.20 -21.12 10.12
C VAL A 205 -8.99 -20.54 9.38
N SER A 206 -8.87 -20.86 8.10
CA SER A 206 -7.83 -20.28 7.27
C SER A 206 -8.02 -18.76 7.17
N LEU A 207 -6.92 -18.00 7.20
CA LEU A 207 -6.94 -16.54 7.09
C LEU A 207 -7.60 -16.03 5.81
N ILE A 208 -7.56 -16.82 4.72
CA ILE A 208 -8.23 -16.50 3.45
C ILE A 208 -9.75 -16.71 3.47
N THR A 209 -10.32 -17.13 4.61
CA THR A 209 -11.75 -17.41 4.77
C THR A 209 -12.40 -16.25 5.49
N ALA A 210 -13.55 -15.78 5.00
CA ALA A 210 -14.32 -14.73 5.66
C ALA A 210 -14.70 -15.17 7.08
N PRO A 211 -14.30 -14.42 8.12
CA PRO A 211 -14.54 -14.81 9.51
C PRO A 211 -15.99 -14.56 9.95
N TYR A 212 -16.72 -13.75 9.23
CA TYR A 212 -18.11 -13.36 9.49
C TYR A 212 -18.83 -13.02 8.20
N ASP A 213 -20.17 -12.91 8.27
CA ASP A 213 -20.98 -12.49 7.14
C ASP A 213 -20.75 -11.02 6.83
N TYR A 214 -20.44 -10.73 5.58
CA TYR A 214 -20.31 -9.36 5.07
C TYR A 214 -21.50 -9.00 4.21
N LEU A 215 -22.04 -7.81 4.39
CA LEU A 215 -23.12 -7.27 3.57
C LEU A 215 -22.77 -5.82 3.18
N SER A 216 -22.68 -5.55 1.89
CA SER A 216 -22.50 -4.18 1.40
C SER A 216 -23.75 -3.31 1.58
N SER A 217 -23.61 -2.01 1.37
CA SER A 217 -24.76 -1.13 1.25
C SER A 217 -25.59 -1.47 0.01
N GLU A 218 -26.89 -1.15 0.02
CA GLU A 218 -27.78 -1.34 -1.14
C GLU A 218 -27.38 -0.48 -2.35
N THR A 219 -26.68 0.61 -2.11
CA THR A 219 -26.19 1.55 -3.12
C THR A 219 -24.67 1.45 -3.30
N GLY A 220 -24.07 0.32 -2.88
CA GLY A 220 -22.63 0.11 -2.91
C GLY A 220 -22.08 -0.16 -4.31
N ASN A 221 -20.78 -0.27 -4.37
CA ASN A 221 -20.06 -0.60 -5.59
C ASN A 221 -19.10 -1.79 -5.33
N ILE A 222 -18.57 -2.36 -6.41
CA ILE A 222 -17.66 -3.51 -6.34
C ILE A 222 -16.40 -3.16 -5.54
N GLY A 223 -15.86 -1.95 -5.71
CA GLY A 223 -14.68 -1.49 -4.99
C GLY A 223 -14.88 -1.47 -3.48
N GLU A 224 -16.05 -0.98 -3.02
CA GLU A 224 -16.42 -0.98 -1.60
C GLU A 224 -16.43 -2.40 -1.00
N VAL A 225 -17.01 -3.36 -1.72
CA VAL A 225 -17.01 -4.77 -1.27
C VAL A 225 -15.60 -5.33 -1.21
N ILE A 226 -14.78 -5.08 -2.24
CA ILE A 226 -13.38 -5.53 -2.26
C ILE A 226 -12.59 -4.90 -1.10
N LEU A 227 -12.82 -3.62 -0.78
CA LEU A 227 -12.19 -2.96 0.37
C LEU A 227 -12.58 -3.62 1.68
N GLY A 228 -13.87 -3.92 1.89
CA GLY A 228 -14.34 -4.64 3.08
C GLY A 228 -13.72 -6.03 3.21
N LEU A 229 -13.61 -6.77 2.11
CA LEU A 229 -12.96 -8.08 2.10
C LEU A 229 -11.45 -8.00 2.34
N ALA A 230 -10.78 -6.96 1.80
CA ALA A 230 -9.37 -6.71 2.05
C ALA A 230 -9.10 -6.31 3.51
N GLU A 231 -10.03 -5.62 4.15
CA GLU A 231 -9.94 -5.28 5.58
C GLU A 231 -9.97 -6.53 6.46
N MET A 232 -10.78 -7.54 6.13
CA MET A 232 -10.76 -8.84 6.81
C MET A 232 -9.41 -9.54 6.77
N LEU A 233 -8.64 -9.30 5.70
CA LEU A 233 -7.28 -9.83 5.50
C LEU A 233 -6.21 -8.92 6.10
N ALA A 234 -6.56 -7.74 6.59
CA ALA A 234 -5.63 -6.65 6.89
C ALA A 234 -4.66 -6.40 5.71
N ALA A 235 -5.22 -6.26 4.51
CA ALA A 235 -4.46 -6.19 3.28
C ALA A 235 -4.49 -4.80 2.64
N TRP A 236 -3.43 -4.47 1.92
CA TRP A 236 -3.44 -3.45 0.88
C TRP A 236 -4.05 -4.03 -0.39
N VAL A 237 -4.96 -3.29 -1.02
CA VAL A 237 -5.55 -3.68 -2.30
C VAL A 237 -5.50 -2.52 -3.30
N GLY A 238 -5.16 -2.81 -4.53
CA GLY A 238 -5.12 -1.84 -5.63
C GLY A 238 -4.49 -2.42 -6.88
N TYR A 239 -4.47 -1.64 -7.96
CA TYR A 239 -3.87 -2.08 -9.21
C TYR A 239 -2.37 -1.80 -9.26
N ASN A 240 -1.58 -2.80 -9.62
CA ASN A 240 -0.13 -2.72 -9.74
C ASN A 240 0.33 -2.13 -11.09
N PRO A 241 1.63 -1.89 -11.31
CA PRO A 241 2.15 -1.34 -12.57
C PRO A 241 1.81 -2.14 -13.82
N THR A 242 1.50 -3.43 -13.70
CA THR A 242 1.09 -4.27 -14.84
C THR A 242 -0.41 -4.22 -15.12
N GLY A 243 -1.17 -3.49 -14.31
CA GLY A 243 -2.63 -3.36 -14.42
C GLY A 243 -3.39 -4.57 -13.87
N ARG A 244 -2.78 -5.35 -12.95
CA ARG A 244 -3.45 -6.43 -12.22
C ARG A 244 -3.84 -5.97 -10.83
N LEU A 245 -5.01 -6.41 -10.37
CA LEU A 245 -5.38 -6.22 -8.97
C LEU A 245 -4.44 -7.02 -8.08
N GLU A 246 -3.87 -6.38 -7.09
CA GLU A 246 -2.94 -6.97 -6.13
C GLU A 246 -3.49 -6.85 -4.71
N VAL A 247 -3.37 -7.92 -3.94
CA VAL A 247 -3.78 -8.00 -2.54
C VAL A 247 -2.57 -8.39 -1.72
N ASP A 248 -2.01 -7.42 -1.01
CA ASP A 248 -0.79 -7.54 -0.22
C ASP A 248 -1.05 -7.40 1.27
N PRO A 249 -0.33 -8.12 2.14
CA PRO A 249 -0.46 -7.93 3.57
C PRO A 249 0.00 -6.52 3.98
N SER A 250 -0.83 -5.83 4.77
CA SER A 250 -0.51 -4.50 5.28
C SER A 250 0.18 -4.53 6.64
N GLN A 251 0.05 -5.59 7.39
CA GLN A 251 0.51 -5.68 8.78
C GLN A 251 2.03 -5.72 8.92
N ASP A 252 2.69 -6.43 8.02
CA ASP A 252 4.12 -6.72 8.12
C ASP A 252 4.99 -5.77 7.27
N ASP A 253 4.38 -4.99 6.37
CA ASP A 253 5.13 -4.15 5.42
C ASP A 253 6.06 -3.13 6.11
N ILE A 254 5.59 -2.48 7.16
CA ILE A 254 6.37 -1.48 7.90
C ILE A 254 7.37 -2.14 8.85
N LEU A 255 7.05 -3.33 9.35
CA LEU A 255 7.81 -4.04 10.39
C LEU A 255 8.72 -5.13 9.83
N ASP A 256 8.55 -5.53 8.57
CA ASP A 256 9.35 -6.55 7.94
C ASP A 256 10.72 -6.02 7.51
N THR A 257 11.70 -6.19 8.38
CA THR A 257 13.09 -5.82 8.09
C THR A 257 13.77 -6.77 7.11
N SER A 258 13.16 -7.94 6.84
CA SER A 258 13.68 -8.92 5.88
C SER A 258 13.30 -8.56 4.43
N LYS A 259 12.33 -7.68 4.23
CA LYS A 259 11.89 -7.26 2.89
C LYS A 259 13.08 -6.72 2.07
N PRO A 260 13.31 -7.19 0.84
CA PRO A 260 14.49 -6.82 0.08
C PRO A 260 14.51 -5.32 -0.25
N VAL A 261 15.70 -4.75 -0.27
CA VAL A 261 15.89 -3.35 -0.67
C VAL A 261 15.78 -3.26 -2.19
N LEU A 262 14.86 -2.44 -2.67
CA LEU A 262 14.68 -2.16 -4.09
C LEU A 262 15.79 -1.26 -4.64
N TRP A 263 16.17 -0.22 -3.88
CA TRP A 263 17.18 0.75 -4.29
C TRP A 263 17.92 1.33 -3.08
N ASP A 264 19.23 1.56 -3.26
CA ASP A 264 20.11 2.20 -2.27
C ASP A 264 20.53 3.59 -2.75
N PHE A 265 20.01 4.62 -2.10
CA PHE A 265 20.34 6.01 -2.38
C PHE A 265 21.68 6.47 -1.78
N SER A 266 22.40 5.62 -1.07
CA SER A 266 23.74 5.94 -0.58
C SER A 266 24.80 6.00 -1.69
N MET A 267 24.50 5.43 -2.82
CA MET A 267 25.44 5.08 -3.86
C MET A 267 25.26 5.94 -5.12
N GLY A 268 25.24 7.23 -5.04
CA GLY A 268 25.35 7.90 -6.29
C GLY A 268 24.68 9.25 -6.50
N LYS A 269 24.72 9.69 -7.74
CA LYS A 269 24.29 11.01 -8.20
C LYS A 269 22.76 11.16 -8.35
N GLN A 270 21.98 10.09 -8.04
CA GLN A 270 20.53 10.12 -8.26
C GLN A 270 19.78 10.91 -7.19
N LEU A 271 20.34 11.02 -5.99
CA LEU A 271 19.74 11.77 -4.90
C LEU A 271 20.19 13.22 -4.96
N MET A 272 19.23 14.12 -5.20
CA MET A 272 19.47 15.57 -5.32
C MET A 272 19.10 16.32 -4.03
N GLY A 273 18.13 15.81 -3.27
CA GLY A 273 17.68 16.44 -2.03
C GLY A 273 16.92 15.48 -1.13
N ILE A 274 17.01 15.75 0.16
CA ILE A 274 16.28 15.00 1.20
C ILE A 274 15.60 16.00 2.13
N ARG A 275 14.32 15.77 2.42
CA ARG A 275 13.59 16.51 3.45
C ARG A 275 12.99 15.51 4.42
N TYR A 276 13.26 15.67 5.70
CA TYR A 276 12.64 14.91 6.77
C TYR A 276 11.53 15.73 7.42
N ALA A 277 10.40 15.08 7.66
CA ALA A 277 9.34 15.63 8.47
C ALA A 277 8.93 14.61 9.53
N SER A 278 8.53 15.10 10.70
CA SER A 278 8.01 14.29 11.78
C SER A 278 6.74 14.93 12.28
N LYS A 279 5.76 14.11 12.68
CA LYS A 279 4.46 14.57 13.15
C LYS A 279 4.21 14.09 14.59
N PRO A 280 4.76 14.78 15.61
CA PRO A 280 4.60 14.38 17.01
C PRO A 280 3.13 14.32 17.45
N ALA A 281 2.25 15.08 16.80
CA ALA A 281 0.81 15.08 17.09
C ALA A 281 0.13 13.75 16.70
N GLU A 282 0.69 13.02 15.73
CA GLU A 282 0.16 11.73 15.26
C GLU A 282 0.71 10.53 16.04
N VAL A 283 1.57 10.76 17.03
CA VAL A 283 2.07 9.71 17.93
C VAL A 283 1.02 9.42 19.00
N TYR A 284 0.63 8.14 19.08
CA TYR A 284 -0.23 7.62 20.13
C TYR A 284 0.44 6.38 20.74
N ASN A 285 0.48 6.32 22.05
CA ASN A 285 1.12 5.22 22.80
C ASN A 285 0.14 4.36 23.58
N ASP A 286 -1.14 4.57 23.35
CA ASP A 286 -2.26 3.81 23.90
C ASP A 286 -3.32 3.72 22.80
N VAL A 287 -3.64 2.51 22.36
CA VAL A 287 -4.63 2.25 21.31
C VAL A 287 -5.76 1.44 21.90
N ILE A 288 -6.97 1.91 21.76
CA ILE A 288 -8.20 1.22 22.17
C ILE A 288 -9.00 0.93 20.91
N VAL A 289 -9.32 -0.34 20.69
CA VAL A 289 -10.20 -0.79 19.63
C VAL A 289 -11.53 -1.19 20.23
N VAL A 290 -12.62 -0.69 19.64
CA VAL A 290 -14.00 -1.01 20.03
C VAL A 290 -14.64 -1.68 18.84
N GLY A 291 -15.03 -2.93 19.00
CA GLY A 291 -15.66 -3.77 18.00
C GLY A 291 -17.19 -3.69 18.00
N ALA A 292 -17.80 -4.73 17.44
CA ALA A 292 -19.24 -4.90 17.40
C ALA A 292 -19.82 -5.19 18.79
N THR A 293 -21.10 -4.84 18.96
CA THR A 293 -21.88 -5.22 20.14
C THR A 293 -22.69 -6.46 19.79
N ASN A 294 -22.56 -7.52 20.59
CA ASN A 294 -23.32 -8.74 20.40
C ASN A 294 -24.78 -8.60 20.90
N ASN A 295 -25.59 -9.64 20.71
CA ASN A 295 -26.98 -9.68 21.13
C ASN A 295 -27.20 -9.58 22.65
N GLU A 296 -26.17 -9.79 23.46
CA GLU A 296 -26.16 -9.68 24.92
C GLU A 296 -25.72 -8.27 25.39
N SER A 297 -25.59 -7.31 24.46
CA SER A 297 -25.10 -5.93 24.72
C SER A 297 -23.64 -5.87 25.18
N LEU A 298 -22.87 -6.92 24.96
CA LEU A 298 -21.43 -6.94 25.18
C LEU A 298 -20.73 -6.43 23.93
N THR A 299 -19.84 -5.45 24.12
CA THR A 299 -19.06 -4.86 23.03
C THR A 299 -17.64 -5.39 23.07
N ALA A 300 -17.20 -5.99 21.97
CA ALA A 300 -15.83 -6.46 21.82
C ALA A 300 -14.82 -5.31 21.99
N ARG A 301 -13.72 -5.55 22.69
CA ARG A 301 -12.70 -4.52 22.97
C ARG A 301 -11.30 -5.10 22.97
N GLY A 302 -10.36 -4.28 22.55
CA GLY A 302 -8.92 -4.53 22.67
C GLY A 302 -8.19 -3.26 23.07
N ARG A 303 -7.10 -3.40 23.79
CA ARG A 303 -6.24 -2.28 24.17
C ARG A 303 -4.77 -2.67 24.17
N ALA A 304 -3.94 -1.86 23.56
CA ALA A 304 -2.49 -2.02 23.56
C ALA A 304 -1.81 -0.72 23.95
N GLN A 305 -0.72 -0.83 24.73
CA GLN A 305 0.02 0.33 25.27
C GLN A 305 1.52 0.17 25.08
N ASN A 306 2.21 1.25 24.67
CA ASN A 306 3.66 1.30 24.63
C ASN A 306 4.22 1.64 26.02
N ARG A 307 4.70 0.62 26.72
CA ARG A 307 5.35 0.74 28.05
C ARG A 307 6.84 0.46 27.98
N ASP A 308 7.40 0.23 26.81
CA ASP A 308 8.83 0.00 26.63
C ASP A 308 9.63 1.27 26.94
N ILE A 309 10.34 1.27 28.06
CA ILE A 309 11.14 2.41 28.50
C ILE A 309 12.29 2.77 27.57
N SER A 310 12.70 1.86 26.69
CA SER A 310 13.70 2.14 25.64
C SER A 310 13.10 2.95 24.50
N SER A 311 11.79 2.92 24.35
CA SER A 311 11.07 3.69 23.34
C SER A 311 10.96 5.17 23.71
N ASP A 312 11.28 6.05 22.78
CA ASP A 312 11.14 7.50 22.96
C ASP A 312 9.69 7.97 23.12
N THR A 313 8.73 7.12 22.76
CA THR A 313 7.29 7.41 22.77
C THR A 313 6.55 6.66 23.87
N CYS A 314 7.25 6.02 24.80
CA CYS A 314 6.60 5.28 25.86
C CYS A 314 5.82 6.21 26.81
N ILE A 315 4.82 5.63 27.50
CA ILE A 315 3.93 6.37 28.41
C ILE A 315 4.72 7.09 29.50
N SER A 316 5.79 6.48 30.05
CA SER A 316 6.61 7.08 31.08
C SER A 316 7.38 8.32 30.63
N ARG A 317 7.64 8.49 29.32
CA ARG A 317 8.37 9.64 28.77
C ARG A 317 7.47 10.77 28.32
N ILE A 318 6.40 10.45 27.57
CA ILE A 318 5.57 11.47 26.92
C ILE A 318 4.15 11.56 27.48
N GLY A 319 3.84 10.79 28.52
CA GLY A 319 2.50 10.69 29.09
C GLY A 319 1.56 9.84 28.22
N LEU A 320 0.35 9.63 28.68
CA LEU A 320 -0.67 8.82 27.99
C LEU A 320 -1.28 9.60 26.81
N LYS A 321 -1.14 9.07 25.60
CA LYS A 321 -1.75 9.60 24.38
C LYS A 321 -2.60 8.50 23.72
N THR A 322 -3.91 8.56 23.96
CA THR A 322 -4.85 7.52 23.55
C THR A 322 -5.44 7.78 22.16
N LYS A 323 -5.42 6.76 21.30
CA LYS A 323 -6.17 6.66 20.06
C LYS A 323 -7.30 5.66 20.24
N ARG A 324 -8.54 6.06 19.95
CA ARG A 324 -9.68 5.15 19.92
C ARG A 324 -10.08 4.87 18.48
N LEU A 325 -10.25 3.59 18.12
CA LEU A 325 -10.67 3.10 16.83
C LEU A 325 -11.97 2.31 16.99
N SER A 326 -12.90 2.46 16.06
CA SER A 326 -14.15 1.72 16.04
C SER A 326 -14.18 0.82 14.81
N MET A 327 -14.27 -0.48 15.05
CA MET A 327 -14.25 -1.55 14.05
C MET A 327 -15.58 -2.31 14.11
N LYS A 328 -16.57 -1.87 13.36
CA LYS A 328 -17.95 -2.37 13.44
C LYS A 328 -18.08 -3.88 13.16
N ASP A 329 -17.10 -4.45 12.44
CA ASP A 329 -17.12 -5.83 11.97
C ASP A 329 -16.23 -6.77 12.82
N TYR A 330 -15.67 -6.26 13.93
CA TYR A 330 -14.85 -7.06 14.85
C TYR A 330 -15.70 -7.54 16.02
N TYR A 331 -16.00 -8.83 16.03
CA TYR A 331 -16.95 -9.44 16.97
C TYR A 331 -16.31 -10.10 18.18
N SER A 332 -14.97 -10.19 18.25
CA SER A 332 -14.28 -10.76 19.40
C SER A 332 -13.24 -9.82 20.00
N ASP A 333 -12.98 -10.03 21.30
CA ASP A 333 -11.94 -9.29 22.01
C ASP A 333 -10.55 -9.60 21.43
N GLU A 334 -10.31 -10.85 21.00
CA GLU A 334 -9.05 -11.28 20.39
C GLU A 334 -8.77 -10.54 19.08
N MET A 335 -9.78 -10.37 18.22
CA MET A 335 -9.65 -9.57 16.99
C MET A 335 -9.35 -8.11 17.31
N CYS A 336 -10.09 -7.53 18.25
CA CYS A 336 -9.86 -6.14 18.69
C CYS A 336 -8.47 -5.99 19.30
N GLN A 337 -8.02 -6.96 20.08
CA GLN A 337 -6.72 -6.96 20.73
C GLN A 337 -5.58 -7.05 19.72
N ALA A 338 -5.63 -7.99 18.78
CA ALA A 338 -4.64 -8.15 17.72
C ALA A 338 -4.53 -6.88 16.86
N TYR A 339 -5.66 -6.27 16.55
CA TYR A 339 -5.69 -5.01 15.80
C TYR A 339 -5.13 -3.84 16.61
N ALA A 340 -5.43 -3.76 17.92
CA ALA A 340 -4.88 -2.72 18.80
C ALA A 340 -3.35 -2.82 18.89
N GLU A 341 -2.80 -4.03 19.03
CA GLU A 341 -1.37 -4.27 19.06
C GLU A 341 -0.68 -3.90 17.75
N TRP A 342 -1.29 -4.27 16.63
CA TRP A 342 -0.79 -3.89 15.31
C TRP A 342 -0.82 -2.37 15.11
N GLN A 343 -1.92 -1.71 15.46
CA GLN A 343 -2.03 -0.25 15.33
C GLN A 343 -1.09 0.47 16.29
N LEU A 344 -0.87 -0.07 17.48
CA LEU A 344 0.09 0.51 18.42
C LEU A 344 1.49 0.58 17.82
N LYS A 345 1.94 -0.48 17.17
CA LYS A 345 3.24 -0.52 16.49
C LYS A 345 3.37 0.59 15.45
N ARG A 346 2.28 0.98 14.80
CA ARG A 346 2.26 2.06 13.81
C ARG A 346 2.20 3.44 14.44
N TYR A 347 1.38 3.61 15.49
CA TYR A 347 1.15 4.92 16.11
C TYR A 347 2.17 5.27 17.20
N ALA A 348 2.74 4.30 17.88
CA ALA A 348 3.70 4.55 18.95
C ALA A 348 5.10 4.93 18.45
N VAL A 349 5.23 5.17 17.18
CA VAL A 349 6.47 5.55 16.54
C VAL A 349 6.40 7.01 16.14
N LEU A 350 7.45 7.76 16.45
CA LEU A 350 7.65 9.04 15.77
C LEU A 350 8.03 8.76 14.32
N GLY A 351 7.03 8.49 13.49
CA GLY A 351 7.21 8.25 12.07
C GLY A 351 7.93 9.44 11.44
N LYS A 352 9.09 9.17 10.86
CA LYS A 352 9.76 10.14 10.00
C LYS A 352 9.28 9.90 8.59
N THR A 353 8.57 10.86 8.05
CA THR A 353 8.33 10.91 6.61
C THR A 353 9.54 11.54 5.94
N VAL A 354 9.97 10.96 4.86
CA VAL A 354 11.05 11.48 4.05
C VAL A 354 10.53 11.81 2.65
N THR A 355 10.88 12.98 2.15
CA THR A 355 10.65 13.35 0.76
C THR A 355 12.00 13.44 0.08
N LEU A 356 12.21 12.61 -0.93
CA LEU A 356 13.42 12.58 -1.75
C LEU A 356 13.15 13.29 -3.05
N THR A 357 14.10 14.14 -3.48
CA THR A 357 14.17 14.65 -4.84
C THR A 357 15.30 13.91 -5.55
N THR A 358 14.97 13.20 -6.64
CA THR A 358 15.89 12.31 -7.33
C THR A 358 15.88 12.54 -8.84
N THR A 359 16.86 11.99 -9.55
CA THR A 359 16.73 11.75 -10.99
C THR A 359 15.59 10.75 -11.23
N GLN A 360 15.06 10.72 -12.44
CA GLN A 360 13.95 9.82 -12.76
C GLN A 360 14.39 8.35 -12.76
N MET A 361 13.66 7.53 -12.04
CA MET A 361 13.82 6.09 -11.97
C MET A 361 12.48 5.42 -12.22
N PHE A 362 12.44 4.50 -13.19
CA PHE A 362 11.18 3.92 -13.68
C PHE A 362 10.80 2.62 -12.96
N HIS A 363 11.71 2.06 -12.17
CA HIS A 363 11.51 0.81 -11.41
C HIS A 363 11.04 1.04 -9.98
N ILE A 364 11.00 2.27 -9.51
CA ILE A 364 10.48 2.58 -8.17
C ILE A 364 8.98 2.39 -8.19
N VAL A 365 8.49 1.60 -7.25
CA VAL A 365 7.08 1.33 -7.03
C VAL A 365 6.74 1.53 -5.56
N GLU A 366 5.48 1.76 -5.28
CA GLU A 366 4.96 1.85 -3.91
C GLU A 366 5.11 0.51 -3.17
N ASN A 367 5.04 0.55 -1.86
CA ASN A 367 5.15 -0.62 -0.98
C ASN A 367 6.48 -1.37 -1.08
N GLN A 368 7.56 -0.71 -1.52
CA GLN A 368 8.90 -1.26 -1.60
C GLN A 368 9.86 -0.56 -0.65
N ILE A 369 10.89 -1.28 -0.22
CA ILE A 369 11.90 -0.74 0.68
C ILE A 369 13.03 -0.08 -0.12
N ILE A 370 13.39 1.12 0.29
CA ILE A 370 14.58 1.84 -0.16
C ILE A 370 15.50 2.10 1.02
N THR A 371 16.78 2.26 0.77
CA THR A 371 17.74 2.67 1.80
C THR A 371 18.33 4.02 1.49
N ILE A 372 18.65 4.77 2.54
CA ILE A 372 19.27 6.08 2.47
C ILE A 372 20.46 6.11 3.43
N ARG A 373 21.62 6.48 2.91
CA ARG A 373 22.79 6.80 3.72
C ARG A 373 22.95 8.30 3.81
N ARG A 374 23.02 8.81 5.02
CA ARG A 374 23.23 10.22 5.30
C ARG A 374 24.71 10.55 5.17
N GLU A 375 25.16 10.96 3.98
CA GLU A 375 26.54 11.38 3.74
C GLU A 375 26.92 12.64 4.49
N ASP A 376 25.94 13.51 4.77
CA ASP A 376 26.07 14.69 5.60
C ASP A 376 26.25 14.40 7.10
N LYS A 377 26.07 13.13 7.50
CA LYS A 377 26.27 12.65 8.87
C LYS A 377 27.15 11.40 8.88
N PRO A 378 28.48 11.55 8.76
CA PRO A 378 29.38 10.42 8.78
C PRO A 378 29.18 9.54 10.03
N GLY A 379 29.09 8.23 9.83
CA GLY A 379 28.82 7.26 10.92
C GLY A 379 27.35 7.05 11.26
N ALA A 380 26.42 7.78 10.63
CA ALA A 380 25.00 7.48 10.79
C ALA A 380 24.67 6.11 10.19
N PRO A 381 23.75 5.34 10.78
CA PRO A 381 23.29 4.08 10.24
C PRO A 381 22.58 4.30 8.89
N VAL A 382 22.54 3.25 8.07
CA VAL A 382 21.73 3.24 6.86
C VAL A 382 20.26 3.21 7.27
N GLU A 383 19.51 4.21 6.82
CA GLU A 383 18.09 4.32 7.10
C GLU A 383 17.28 3.49 6.09
N ARG A 384 16.28 2.75 6.55
CA ARG A 384 15.34 2.01 5.70
C ARG A 384 14.02 2.75 5.66
N HIS A 385 13.44 2.86 4.47
CA HIS A 385 12.18 3.56 4.25
C HIS A 385 11.28 2.77 3.31
N LEU A 386 9.98 2.76 3.61
CA LEU A 386 8.94 2.20 2.75
C LEU A 386 8.40 3.31 1.84
N VAL A 387 8.42 3.07 0.54
CA VAL A 387 7.88 4.01 -0.46
C VAL A 387 6.37 4.10 -0.32
N GLN A 388 5.89 5.29 0.01
CA GLN A 388 4.46 5.61 0.09
C GLN A 388 3.89 6.10 -1.24
N GLY A 389 4.74 6.64 -2.09
CA GLY A 389 4.35 7.13 -3.39
C GLY A 389 5.42 7.97 -4.05
N PHE A 390 5.13 8.39 -5.26
CA PHE A 390 6.03 9.24 -6.03
C PHE A 390 5.27 10.05 -7.07
N THR A 391 5.91 11.13 -7.52
CA THR A 391 5.48 11.92 -8.68
C THR A 391 6.67 12.15 -9.60
N ARG A 392 6.48 11.98 -10.90
CA ARG A 392 7.51 12.30 -11.91
C ARG A 392 6.89 12.71 -13.23
N PRO A 393 7.58 13.57 -14.02
CA PRO A 393 7.14 13.95 -15.35
C PRO A 393 7.25 12.79 -16.35
N ILE A 394 6.31 12.72 -17.29
CA ILE A 394 6.28 11.73 -18.38
C ILE A 394 6.87 12.36 -19.65
N GLY A 395 7.72 11.61 -20.33
CA GLY A 395 8.26 12.02 -21.66
C GLY A 395 9.26 13.19 -21.63
N GLN A 396 9.36 13.91 -20.52
CA GLN A 396 10.22 15.09 -20.37
C GLN A 396 11.35 14.89 -19.37
N THR A 397 12.36 15.74 -19.43
CA THR A 397 13.39 15.84 -18.40
C THR A 397 12.82 16.51 -17.15
N GLY A 398 13.28 16.10 -16.00
CA GLY A 398 12.84 16.64 -14.71
C GLY A 398 13.26 15.75 -13.56
N THR A 399 12.85 16.13 -12.37
CA THR A 399 13.12 15.38 -11.15
C THR A 399 11.93 14.49 -10.79
N MET A 400 12.21 13.41 -10.09
CA MET A 400 11.23 12.57 -9.44
C MET A 400 11.18 12.93 -7.95
N THR A 401 9.99 13.03 -7.40
CA THR A 401 9.78 13.18 -5.96
C THR A 401 9.27 11.86 -5.40
N ILE A 402 9.93 11.32 -4.38
CA ILE A 402 9.53 10.10 -3.70
C ILE A 402 9.16 10.44 -2.27
N ASN A 403 7.97 10.02 -1.84
CA ASN A 403 7.53 10.08 -0.46
C ASN A 403 7.67 8.71 0.18
N ALA A 404 8.32 8.64 1.32
CA ALA A 404 8.53 7.39 2.03
C ALA A 404 8.41 7.58 3.55
N VAL A 405 8.20 6.50 4.26
CA VAL A 405 8.12 6.48 5.72
C VAL A 405 9.22 5.59 6.27
N SER A 406 9.82 5.98 7.39
CA SER A 406 10.87 5.18 8.00
C SER A 406 10.34 3.81 8.44
N VAL A 407 11.08 2.76 8.09
CA VAL A 407 10.89 1.41 8.58
C VAL A 407 11.86 1.22 9.72
N ASN A 408 11.33 1.10 10.91
CA ASN A 408 12.16 0.91 12.09
C ASN A 408 11.94 -0.52 12.61
N ASP A 409 13.01 -1.12 13.08
CA ASP A 409 12.94 -2.30 13.93
C ASP A 409 12.33 -1.87 15.28
N PHE A 410 11.09 -2.24 15.52
CA PHE A 410 10.46 -1.99 16.81
C PHE A 410 10.21 -3.29 17.53
N PRO A 411 11.01 -3.61 18.52
CA PRO A 411 10.54 -4.43 19.59
C PRO A 411 9.70 -3.57 20.56
N ILE A 412 8.50 -3.14 20.14
CA ILE A 412 7.55 -2.64 21.14
C ILE A 412 6.97 -3.88 21.78
N ALA A 413 7.37 -4.13 23.02
CA ALA A 413 6.68 -5.08 23.85
C ALA A 413 5.28 -4.51 24.14
N THR A 414 4.27 -5.11 23.54
CA THR A 414 2.88 -4.81 23.85
C THR A 414 2.56 -5.49 25.18
N ALA A 415 2.35 -4.69 26.23
CA ALA A 415 1.74 -5.21 27.44
C ALA A 415 0.22 -5.19 27.24
N VAL A 416 -0.38 -6.37 27.18
CA VAL A 416 -1.82 -6.51 27.31
C VAL A 416 -2.15 -6.21 28.77
N LEU A 417 -2.92 -5.17 29.00
CA LEU A 417 -3.43 -4.89 30.33
C LEU A 417 -4.88 -5.32 30.38
N ASP A 418 -5.15 -6.35 31.13
CA ASP A 418 -6.45 -6.53 31.74
C ASP A 418 -6.69 -5.37 32.71
N ASP A 419 -7.91 -4.81 32.74
CA ASP A 419 -8.26 -3.58 33.49
C ASP A 419 -7.96 -3.63 35.00
N GLY A 420 -7.40 -4.74 35.51
CA GLY A 420 -7.07 -4.98 36.92
C GLY A 420 -5.59 -4.91 37.31
N ILE A 421 -4.64 -4.84 36.35
CA ILE A 421 -3.22 -4.84 36.72
C ILE A 421 -2.67 -3.42 36.74
N ALA A 422 -2.31 -2.93 37.88
CA ALA A 422 -1.64 -1.64 38.05
C ALA A 422 -0.33 -1.64 37.21
N SER A 423 -0.22 -0.67 36.35
CA SER A 423 0.81 -0.51 35.35
C SER A 423 2.21 -0.18 35.84
N ASP A 424 2.37 -0.02 37.13
CA ASP A 424 3.60 0.30 37.82
C ASP A 424 4.39 -0.92 38.33
N LYS A 425 3.84 -2.13 38.08
CA LYS A 425 4.42 -3.36 38.65
C LYS A 425 5.53 -4.01 37.83
N TYR A 426 5.57 -3.76 36.53
CA TYR A 426 6.68 -4.25 35.68
C TYR A 426 6.82 -3.44 34.40
N ILE A 427 8.00 -3.47 33.80
CA ILE A 427 8.32 -2.81 32.55
C ILE A 427 9.06 -3.81 31.68
N VAL A 428 8.66 -3.92 30.42
CA VAL A 428 9.36 -4.73 29.41
C VAL A 428 10.07 -3.80 28.46
N SER A 429 11.37 -4.02 28.26
CA SER A 429 12.19 -3.30 27.31
C SER A 429 12.98 -4.28 26.45
N GLY A 430 12.64 -4.38 25.19
CA GLY A 430 13.17 -5.42 24.32
C GLY A 430 12.91 -6.82 24.89
N ASN A 431 13.95 -7.62 25.07
CA ASN A 431 13.87 -8.94 25.71
C ASN A 431 14.05 -8.90 27.23
N THR A 432 14.03 -7.72 27.84
CA THR A 432 14.30 -7.53 29.28
C THR A 432 13.03 -7.14 30.01
N LEU A 433 12.69 -7.89 31.05
CA LEU A 433 11.61 -7.61 31.96
C LEU A 433 12.18 -6.91 33.21
N TYR A 434 11.75 -5.68 33.45
CA TYR A 434 12.09 -4.91 34.66
C TYR A 434 10.94 -5.02 35.66
N ILE A 435 11.22 -5.55 36.82
CA ILE A 435 10.26 -5.73 37.89
C ILE A 435 10.68 -4.81 39.04
N PRO A 436 9.81 -3.93 39.56
CA PRO A 436 10.13 -3.11 40.71
C PRO A 436 10.55 -3.96 41.93
N ALA A 437 11.53 -3.52 42.66
CA ALA A 437 12.00 -4.24 43.85
C ALA A 437 10.88 -4.46 44.89
N SER A 438 9.85 -3.62 44.90
CA SER A 438 8.65 -3.74 45.73
C SER A 438 7.82 -4.98 45.44
N VAL A 439 7.99 -5.63 44.29
CA VAL A 439 7.25 -6.85 43.93
C VAL A 439 7.87 -8.10 44.55
N GLY A 440 9.06 -8.00 45.13
CA GLY A 440 9.72 -9.12 45.78
C GLY A 440 10.22 -10.24 44.83
N ALA A 441 10.44 -9.91 43.55
CA ALA A 441 11.00 -10.84 42.59
C ALA A 441 12.44 -11.21 42.94
N SER A 442 12.80 -12.47 42.73
CA SER A 442 14.18 -12.96 42.94
C SER A 442 14.68 -13.77 41.75
N VAL A 443 15.99 -13.74 41.52
CA VAL A 443 16.66 -14.57 40.53
C VAL A 443 17.63 -15.51 41.20
N SER A 444 17.45 -16.82 41.01
CA SER A 444 18.34 -17.83 41.52
C SER A 444 18.61 -18.87 40.42
N ASN A 445 19.88 -19.15 40.21
CA ASN A 445 20.37 -20.15 39.21
C ASN A 445 19.76 -19.94 37.80
N GLY A 446 19.61 -18.69 37.37
CA GLY A 446 19.02 -18.37 36.06
C GLY A 446 17.48 -18.46 36.00
N THR A 447 16.84 -18.75 37.13
CA THR A 447 15.37 -18.80 37.23
C THR A 447 14.86 -17.53 37.92
N LEU A 448 13.98 -16.81 37.23
CA LEU A 448 13.26 -15.66 37.77
C LEU A 448 12.04 -16.17 38.55
N THR A 449 11.97 -15.87 39.84
CA THR A 449 10.82 -16.15 40.71
C THR A 449 10.10 -14.85 40.98
N ILE A 450 8.83 -14.78 40.60
CA ILE A 450 7.97 -13.64 40.83
C ILE A 450 6.82 -14.12 41.75
N PRO A 451 6.57 -13.45 42.90
CA PRO A 451 5.43 -13.78 43.71
C PRO A 451 4.13 -13.55 42.96
N GLY A 452 3.36 -14.64 42.79
CA GLY A 452 2.11 -14.58 42.03
C GLY A 452 1.52 -15.95 41.83
N SER A 453 0.31 -16.02 41.29
CA SER A 453 -0.36 -17.25 40.86
C SER A 453 -0.47 -17.27 39.34
N VAL A 454 -0.34 -18.44 38.74
CA VAL A 454 -0.59 -18.64 37.30
C VAL A 454 -1.89 -19.41 37.16
N GLU A 455 -2.91 -18.77 36.61
CA GLU A 455 -4.17 -19.41 36.19
C GLU A 455 -4.35 -19.23 34.68
N ASN A 456 -4.63 -20.32 33.98
CA ASN A 456 -4.84 -20.35 32.52
C ASN A 456 -3.72 -19.66 31.71
N GLY A 457 -2.47 -19.78 32.16
CA GLY A 457 -1.32 -19.17 31.49
C GLY A 457 -1.13 -17.67 31.78
N ILE A 458 -1.94 -17.07 32.65
CA ILE A 458 -1.83 -15.68 33.06
C ILE A 458 -1.14 -15.61 34.42
N LEU A 459 -0.03 -14.86 34.48
CA LEU A 459 0.67 -14.60 35.74
C LEU A 459 0.00 -13.41 36.46
N THR A 460 -0.64 -13.69 37.59
CA THR A 460 -1.17 -12.65 38.48
C THR A 460 -0.13 -12.36 39.59
N LEU A 461 0.39 -11.15 39.60
CA LEU A 461 1.35 -10.75 40.63
C LEU A 461 0.63 -10.50 41.97
N THR A 462 1.08 -11.15 43.02
CA THR A 462 0.58 -10.85 44.37
C THR A 462 1.34 -9.64 44.93
N ASN A 463 0.61 -8.69 45.50
CA ASN A 463 1.24 -7.66 46.30
C ASN A 463 1.88 -8.28 47.53
N PRO A 464 3.11 -7.86 47.94
CA PRO A 464 3.68 -8.27 49.18
C PRO A 464 2.87 -7.78 50.38
#